data_70269683135dbb2d31a0df6bbf49d32f
#
_entry.id   70269683135dbb2d31a0df6bbf49d32f
#
_cell.length_a   1.000
_cell.length_b   1.000
_cell.length_c   1.000
_cell.angle_alpha   90.00
_cell.angle_beta   90.00
_cell.angle_gamma   90.00
#
_symmetry.space_group_name_H-M   'P 1'
#
loop_
_entity.id
_entity.type
_entity.pdbx_description
1 polymer ?
#
loop_
_entity_poly.entity_id
_entity_poly.type
_entity_poly.pdbx_seq_one_letter_code
_entity_poly.pdbx_strand_id
1 'polypeptide(L)'
;SIEAFCKCIISLCYLESGNNVEAIKYINNVLDVAHSNNSISVTERVSIKIDLIWAYLKEDMNKEAEVILLKTIKLMKVVEGVYKDYLYSFIFLYSAEIELKKDNCSFEKVNTYLILSKNIYKSFGDVFIYNSKLDYIYKLYGDLYIKFGNIDEGISCYIKGLNLVKKSSLNLRKISIFYGLIANGYELKKDFKLAIEYYKSMDWYSDRWEKNNSYKTSQAIHKQYELRQKQESLRLLVDDNKKLENDILKDGLTKLYNRRYLEQQLDLFNETRDKNMVAILVDIDCFKSYNDNYGHLAGDKVIVKVTDIIRSVFIDITEHIIRYGGEEILILVDSIESIGVEEIDNIELYIKRVFKLLEFEGIEHIYSKIKNYITISAGVSIKRCRSRKDVEILIEDADKNLYKSKKAGRNQYIII
;
A
#
# COMPACT_ATOMS: atom_id res chain seq x y z
N SER A 1 -2.03 -14.76 -4.80
CA SER A 1 -1.25 -13.52 -4.85
C SER A 1 -0.34 -13.44 -3.63
N ILE A 2 0.78 -12.73 -3.74
CA ILE A 2 1.75 -12.52 -2.64
C ILE A 2 1.05 -11.93 -1.40
N GLU A 3 0.11 -11.04 -1.59
CA GLU A 3 -0.67 -10.42 -0.50
C GLU A 3 -1.50 -11.44 0.28
N ALA A 4 -2.18 -12.37 -0.39
CA ALA A 4 -2.94 -13.44 0.26
C ALA A 4 -2.04 -14.36 1.07
N PHE A 5 -0.86 -14.71 0.52
CA PHE A 5 0.14 -15.52 1.20
C PHE A 5 0.68 -14.82 2.47
N CYS A 6 1.02 -13.54 2.39
CA CYS A 6 1.46 -12.77 3.54
C CYS A 6 0.37 -12.69 4.64
N LYS A 7 -0.89 -12.48 4.26
CA LYS A 7 -2.02 -12.46 5.20
C LYS A 7 -2.23 -13.82 5.88
N CYS A 8 -2.05 -14.93 5.16
CA CYS A 8 -2.09 -16.27 5.76
C CYS A 8 -0.97 -16.47 6.80
N ILE A 9 0.27 -16.06 6.49
CA ILE A 9 1.37 -16.14 7.45
C ILE A 9 1.07 -15.30 8.70
N ILE A 10 0.57 -14.07 8.52
CA ILE A 10 0.20 -13.19 9.63
C ILE A 10 -0.88 -13.83 10.50
N SER A 11 -1.90 -14.44 9.89
CA SER A 11 -2.97 -15.13 10.63
C SER A 11 -2.45 -16.31 11.45
N LEU A 12 -1.52 -17.11 10.89
CA LEU A 12 -0.86 -18.18 11.62
C LEU A 12 -0.04 -17.67 12.81
N CYS A 13 0.68 -16.55 12.65
CA CYS A 13 1.40 -15.91 13.76
C CYS A 13 0.44 -15.46 14.88
N TYR A 14 -0.73 -14.92 14.53
CA TYR A 14 -1.75 -14.58 15.52
C TYR A 14 -2.32 -15.81 16.23
N LEU A 15 -2.58 -16.90 15.51
CA LEU A 15 -3.04 -18.17 16.09
C LEU A 15 -2.01 -18.75 17.07
N GLU A 16 -0.73 -18.73 16.71
CA GLU A 16 0.35 -19.22 17.57
C GLU A 16 0.57 -18.34 18.81
N SER A 17 0.38 -17.03 18.70
CA SER A 17 0.45 -16.09 19.83
C SER A 17 -0.78 -16.12 20.72
N GLY A 18 -1.87 -16.78 20.29
CA GLY A 18 -3.13 -16.86 21.02
C GLY A 18 -4.07 -15.69 20.78
N ASN A 19 -3.79 -14.81 19.81
CA ASN A 19 -4.68 -13.71 19.42
C ASN A 19 -5.63 -14.18 18.30
N ASN A 20 -6.56 -15.06 18.68
CA ASN A 20 -7.44 -15.73 17.71
C ASN A 20 -8.45 -14.77 17.07
N VAL A 21 -8.84 -13.69 17.75
CA VAL A 21 -9.78 -12.68 17.23
C VAL A 21 -9.18 -11.97 16.02
N GLU A 22 -7.92 -11.51 16.12
CA GLU A 22 -7.24 -10.90 14.99
C GLU A 22 -6.95 -11.94 13.87
N ALA A 23 -6.61 -13.18 14.23
CA ALA A 23 -6.46 -14.24 13.24
C ALA A 23 -7.74 -14.45 12.41
N ILE A 24 -8.91 -14.50 13.06
CA ILE A 24 -10.23 -14.64 12.40
C ILE A 24 -10.46 -13.49 11.40
N LYS A 25 -10.16 -12.24 11.78
CA LYS A 25 -10.30 -11.09 10.87
C LYS A 25 -9.41 -11.22 9.62
N TYR A 26 -8.13 -11.56 9.81
CA TYR A 26 -7.19 -11.72 8.70
C TYR A 26 -7.58 -12.87 7.77
N ILE A 27 -8.01 -14.00 8.34
CA ILE A 27 -8.45 -15.17 7.55
C ILE A 27 -9.70 -14.84 6.72
N ASN A 28 -10.69 -14.18 7.31
CA ASN A 28 -11.89 -13.77 6.57
C ASN A 28 -11.56 -12.80 5.44
N ASN A 29 -10.71 -11.80 5.66
CA ASN A 29 -10.24 -10.89 4.60
C ASN A 29 -9.56 -11.66 3.44
N VAL A 30 -8.77 -12.69 3.74
CA VAL A 30 -8.14 -13.53 2.69
C VAL A 30 -9.19 -14.29 1.90
N LEU A 31 -10.20 -14.86 2.58
CA LEU A 31 -11.27 -15.63 1.93
C LEU A 31 -12.16 -14.73 1.05
N ASP A 32 -12.43 -13.49 1.47
CA ASP A 32 -13.21 -12.52 0.71
C ASP A 32 -12.49 -12.09 -0.59
N VAL A 33 -11.19 -11.80 -0.49
CA VAL A 33 -10.33 -11.50 -1.66
C VAL A 33 -10.23 -12.72 -2.59
N ALA A 34 -10.17 -13.92 -2.03
CA ALA A 34 -10.12 -15.17 -2.80
C ALA A 34 -11.42 -15.43 -3.58
N HIS A 35 -12.57 -15.00 -3.04
CA HIS A 35 -13.86 -15.10 -3.74
C HIS A 35 -13.99 -14.15 -4.92
N SER A 36 -13.41 -12.95 -4.83
CA SER A 36 -13.53 -11.92 -5.87
C SER A 36 -12.59 -12.17 -7.07
N ASN A 37 -11.45 -12.83 -6.91
CA ASN A 37 -10.38 -12.84 -7.93
C ASN A 37 -10.00 -14.23 -8.48
N ASN A 38 -10.60 -15.33 -8.03
CA ASN A 38 -10.23 -16.73 -8.39
C ASN A 38 -8.71 -17.03 -8.29
N SER A 39 -7.98 -16.28 -7.46
CA SER A 39 -6.51 -16.26 -7.38
C SER A 39 -5.92 -17.36 -6.48
N ILE A 40 -6.76 -18.12 -5.80
CA ILE A 40 -6.37 -19.15 -4.80
C ILE A 40 -6.98 -20.49 -5.20
N SER A 41 -6.15 -21.54 -5.23
CA SER A 41 -6.58 -22.91 -5.54
C SER A 41 -7.60 -23.44 -4.52
N VAL A 42 -8.37 -24.47 -4.91
CA VAL A 42 -9.32 -25.12 -3.99
C VAL A 42 -8.61 -25.71 -2.77
N THR A 43 -7.44 -26.28 -2.96
CA THR A 43 -6.61 -26.85 -1.88
C THR A 43 -6.19 -25.78 -0.85
N GLU A 44 -5.74 -24.62 -1.33
CA GLU A 44 -5.39 -23.50 -0.46
C GLU A 44 -6.61 -22.94 0.28
N ARG A 45 -7.77 -22.81 -0.39
CA ARG A 45 -9.02 -22.41 0.27
C ARG A 45 -9.43 -23.36 1.39
N VAL A 46 -9.24 -24.66 1.18
CA VAL A 46 -9.51 -25.68 2.21
C VAL A 46 -8.55 -25.50 3.38
N SER A 47 -7.25 -25.34 3.14
CA SER A 47 -6.26 -25.10 4.20
C SER A 47 -6.60 -23.87 5.04
N ILE A 48 -6.91 -22.74 4.40
CA ILE A 48 -7.29 -21.49 5.07
C ILE A 48 -8.57 -21.66 5.92
N LYS A 49 -9.55 -22.42 5.41
CA LYS A 49 -10.78 -22.73 6.17
C LYS A 49 -10.51 -23.64 7.36
N ILE A 50 -9.55 -24.56 7.27
CA ILE A 50 -9.10 -25.40 8.39
C ILE A 50 -8.51 -24.54 9.52
N ASP A 51 -7.69 -23.53 9.17
CA ASP A 51 -7.15 -22.57 10.15
C ASP A 51 -8.25 -21.73 10.79
N LEU A 52 -9.27 -21.33 10.01
CA LEU A 52 -10.44 -20.60 10.51
C LEU A 52 -11.27 -21.45 11.49
N ILE A 53 -11.50 -22.73 11.18
CA ILE A 53 -12.18 -23.66 12.09
C ILE A 53 -11.42 -23.72 13.41
N TRP A 54 -10.09 -23.86 13.36
CA TRP A 54 -9.27 -23.91 14.57
C TRP A 54 -9.37 -22.62 15.39
N ALA A 55 -9.33 -21.45 14.73
CA ALA A 55 -9.49 -20.16 15.38
C ALA A 55 -10.85 -20.05 16.11
N TYR A 56 -11.95 -20.45 15.44
CA TYR A 56 -13.28 -20.46 16.06
C TYR A 56 -13.37 -21.42 17.26
N LEU A 57 -12.77 -22.63 17.16
CA LEU A 57 -12.75 -23.60 18.25
C LEU A 57 -11.97 -23.08 19.48
N LYS A 58 -10.94 -22.25 19.26
CA LYS A 58 -10.17 -21.63 20.36
C LYS A 58 -10.92 -20.50 21.06
N GLU A 59 -11.87 -19.87 20.38
CA GLU A 59 -12.75 -18.82 20.92
C GLU A 59 -14.12 -19.39 21.37
N ASP A 60 -14.26 -20.73 21.47
CA ASP A 60 -15.49 -21.43 21.83
C ASP A 60 -16.69 -21.11 20.89
N MET A 61 -16.43 -20.60 19.70
CA MET A 61 -17.42 -20.31 18.66
C MET A 61 -17.76 -21.59 17.87
N ASN A 62 -18.36 -22.55 18.57
CA ASN A 62 -18.54 -23.93 18.06
C ASN A 62 -19.54 -24.02 16.91
N LYS A 63 -20.56 -23.16 16.87
CA LYS A 63 -21.56 -23.10 15.79
C LYS A 63 -20.93 -22.61 14.49
N GLU A 64 -20.13 -21.55 14.56
CA GLU A 64 -19.40 -20.98 13.44
C GLU A 64 -18.37 -22.00 12.89
N ALA A 65 -17.64 -22.65 13.78
CA ALA A 65 -16.72 -23.72 13.44
C ALA A 65 -17.41 -24.85 12.67
N GLU A 66 -18.60 -25.31 13.14
CA GLU A 66 -19.38 -26.38 12.49
C GLU A 66 -19.87 -25.96 11.08
N VAL A 67 -20.35 -24.71 10.92
CA VAL A 67 -20.78 -24.18 9.62
C VAL A 67 -19.62 -24.17 8.62
N ILE A 68 -18.43 -23.69 9.04
CA ILE A 68 -17.25 -23.66 8.15
C ILE A 68 -16.78 -25.08 7.86
N LEU A 69 -16.79 -26.00 8.85
CA LEU A 69 -16.42 -27.39 8.66
C LEU A 69 -17.29 -28.08 7.59
N LEU A 70 -18.59 -27.91 7.65
CA LEU A 70 -19.52 -28.48 6.64
C LEU A 70 -19.26 -27.94 5.24
N LYS A 71 -18.99 -26.62 5.12
CA LYS A 71 -18.59 -26.02 3.84
C LYS A 71 -17.25 -26.58 3.34
N THR A 72 -16.32 -26.81 4.25
CA THR A 72 -14.98 -27.34 3.92
C THR A 72 -15.06 -28.79 3.44
N ILE A 73 -15.86 -29.62 4.08
CA ILE A 73 -16.11 -31.02 3.66
C ILE A 73 -16.68 -31.09 2.23
N LYS A 74 -17.57 -30.15 1.86
CA LYS A 74 -18.07 -30.09 0.48
C LYS A 74 -16.97 -29.77 -0.54
N LEU A 75 -16.05 -28.86 -0.19
CA LEU A 75 -14.90 -28.50 -1.04
C LEU A 75 -13.90 -29.65 -1.18
N MET A 76 -13.73 -30.48 -0.16
CA MET A 76 -12.83 -31.66 -0.20
C MET A 76 -13.13 -32.66 -1.30
N LYS A 77 -14.36 -32.66 -1.84
CA LYS A 77 -14.74 -33.58 -2.94
C LYS A 77 -13.96 -33.28 -4.22
N VAL A 78 -13.54 -32.04 -4.43
CA VAL A 78 -12.78 -31.60 -5.62
C VAL A 78 -11.29 -31.37 -5.34
N VAL A 79 -10.83 -31.65 -4.12
CA VAL A 79 -9.39 -31.62 -3.80
C VAL A 79 -8.74 -32.89 -4.30
N GLU A 80 -7.63 -32.76 -5.02
CA GLU A 80 -6.82 -33.86 -5.53
C GLU A 80 -5.37 -33.77 -5.03
N GLY A 81 -4.62 -34.84 -5.17
CA GLY A 81 -3.21 -34.91 -4.87
C GLY A 81 -2.85 -35.35 -3.45
N VAL A 82 -1.54 -35.41 -3.18
CA VAL A 82 -0.92 -35.99 -1.97
C VAL A 82 -1.37 -35.33 -0.67
N TYR A 83 -1.77 -34.05 -0.72
CA TYR A 83 -2.20 -33.31 0.46
C TYR A 83 -3.64 -33.59 0.90
N LYS A 84 -4.43 -34.33 0.09
CA LYS A 84 -5.83 -34.61 0.39
C LYS A 84 -6.02 -35.32 1.73
N ASP A 85 -5.28 -36.39 1.96
CA ASP A 85 -5.36 -37.15 3.20
C ASP A 85 -4.91 -36.34 4.41
N TYR A 86 -3.84 -35.53 4.24
CA TYR A 86 -3.38 -34.63 5.27
C TYR A 86 -4.48 -33.63 5.70
N LEU A 87 -5.20 -33.01 4.75
CA LEU A 87 -6.32 -32.11 5.05
C LEU A 87 -7.49 -32.85 5.72
N TYR A 88 -7.78 -34.11 5.31
CA TYR A 88 -8.77 -34.93 5.99
C TYR A 88 -8.43 -35.20 7.45
N SER A 89 -7.15 -35.32 7.79
CA SER A 89 -6.75 -35.54 9.18
C SER A 89 -7.21 -34.40 10.10
N PHE A 90 -7.15 -33.14 9.64
CA PHE A 90 -7.66 -31.98 10.39
C PHE A 90 -9.20 -31.93 10.41
N ILE A 91 -9.85 -32.30 9.31
CA ILE A 91 -11.30 -32.36 9.26
C ILE A 91 -11.84 -33.34 10.29
N PHE A 92 -11.27 -34.56 10.37
CA PHE A 92 -11.65 -35.53 11.38
C PHE A 92 -11.33 -35.03 12.80
N LEU A 93 -10.16 -34.43 13.00
CA LEU A 93 -9.77 -33.91 14.29
C LEU A 93 -10.75 -32.84 14.82
N TYR A 94 -11.11 -31.88 13.98
CA TYR A 94 -12.05 -30.81 14.37
C TYR A 94 -13.50 -31.29 14.41
N SER A 95 -13.86 -32.29 13.61
CA SER A 95 -15.16 -32.99 13.76
C SER A 95 -15.28 -33.65 15.12
N ALA A 96 -14.21 -34.28 15.58
CA ALA A 96 -14.16 -34.91 16.90
C ALA A 96 -14.33 -33.84 18.01
N GLU A 97 -13.62 -32.72 17.92
CA GLU A 97 -13.69 -31.64 18.91
C GLU A 97 -15.08 -31.00 18.98
N ILE A 98 -15.69 -30.69 17.81
CA ILE A 98 -17.05 -30.15 17.74
C ILE A 98 -18.07 -31.12 18.35
N GLU A 99 -17.99 -32.40 18.00
CA GLU A 99 -18.89 -33.41 18.53
C GLU A 99 -18.73 -33.59 20.03
N LEU A 100 -17.48 -33.55 20.53
CA LEU A 100 -17.17 -33.66 21.96
C LEU A 100 -17.79 -32.53 22.80
N LYS A 101 -17.93 -31.34 22.23
CA LYS A 101 -18.51 -30.16 22.88
C LYS A 101 -20.05 -30.16 22.90
N LYS A 102 -20.72 -31.10 22.21
CA LYS A 102 -22.18 -31.21 22.22
C LYS A 102 -22.68 -31.86 23.51
N ASP A 103 -23.88 -31.45 23.95
CA ASP A 103 -24.51 -32.05 25.13
C ASP A 103 -24.82 -33.54 24.91
N ASN A 104 -25.29 -33.92 23.71
CA ASN A 104 -25.60 -35.28 23.29
C ASN A 104 -24.43 -35.95 22.56
N CYS A 105 -23.20 -35.75 23.07
CA CYS A 105 -21.99 -36.31 22.50
C CYS A 105 -22.02 -37.83 22.42
N SER A 106 -21.65 -38.40 21.27
CA SER A 106 -21.51 -39.84 21.09
C SER A 106 -20.04 -40.27 21.24
N PHE A 107 -19.75 -41.16 22.18
CA PHE A 107 -18.42 -41.74 22.38
C PHE A 107 -17.89 -42.38 21.11
N GLU A 108 -18.68 -43.26 20.48
CA GLU A 108 -18.27 -43.99 19.29
C GLU A 108 -17.94 -43.10 18.13
N LYS A 109 -18.75 -42.05 17.93
CA LYS A 109 -18.55 -41.09 16.84
C LYS A 109 -17.28 -40.28 17.00
N VAL A 110 -17.03 -39.73 18.21
CA VAL A 110 -15.79 -39.01 18.52
C VAL A 110 -14.58 -39.92 18.41
N ASN A 111 -14.67 -41.14 18.99
CA ASN A 111 -13.59 -42.12 18.91
C ASN A 111 -13.24 -42.48 17.47
N THR A 112 -14.25 -42.70 16.61
CA THR A 112 -14.04 -43.00 15.19
C THR A 112 -13.28 -41.85 14.49
N TYR A 113 -13.69 -40.62 14.70
CA TYR A 113 -13.00 -39.47 14.12
C TYR A 113 -11.54 -39.33 14.59
N LEU A 114 -11.29 -39.59 15.90
CA LEU A 114 -9.92 -39.53 16.44
C LEU A 114 -9.04 -40.67 15.90
N ILE A 115 -9.60 -41.91 15.72
CA ILE A 115 -8.89 -43.01 15.10
C ILE A 115 -8.51 -42.67 13.65
N LEU A 116 -9.45 -42.17 12.85
CA LEU A 116 -9.19 -41.79 11.46
C LEU A 116 -8.11 -40.73 11.36
N SER A 117 -8.24 -39.65 12.13
CA SER A 117 -7.23 -38.59 12.19
C SER A 117 -5.84 -39.14 12.57
N LYS A 118 -5.78 -39.95 13.65
CA LYS A 118 -4.52 -40.51 14.16
C LYS A 118 -3.84 -41.43 13.15
N ASN A 119 -4.61 -42.27 12.46
CA ASN A 119 -4.06 -43.20 11.47
C ASN A 119 -3.46 -42.47 10.28
N ILE A 120 -4.13 -41.43 9.79
CA ILE A 120 -3.61 -40.58 8.72
C ILE A 120 -2.29 -39.91 9.17
N TYR A 121 -2.25 -39.29 10.37
CA TYR A 121 -1.00 -38.71 10.86
C TYR A 121 0.15 -39.71 10.95
N LYS A 122 -0.13 -40.93 11.38
CA LYS A 122 0.90 -41.98 11.45
C LYS A 122 1.41 -42.42 10.08
N SER A 123 0.56 -42.41 9.03
CA SER A 123 0.97 -42.85 7.69
C SER A 123 1.96 -41.87 7.02
N PHE A 124 2.03 -40.63 7.46
CA PHE A 124 3.00 -39.63 6.95
C PHE A 124 4.42 -39.79 7.52
N GLY A 125 4.64 -40.64 8.52
CA GLY A 125 5.94 -40.95 9.11
C GLY A 125 6.60 -39.73 9.79
N ASP A 126 7.93 -39.85 10.02
CA ASP A 126 8.70 -38.89 10.79
C ASP A 126 8.89 -37.52 10.10
N VAL A 127 8.63 -37.43 8.80
CA VAL A 127 8.79 -36.20 8.01
C VAL A 127 7.87 -35.05 8.50
N PHE A 128 6.72 -35.39 9.12
CA PHE A 128 5.75 -34.40 9.62
C PHE A 128 5.68 -34.30 11.15
N ILE A 129 6.65 -34.86 11.88
CA ILE A 129 6.64 -34.86 13.36
C ILE A 129 6.53 -33.45 13.95
N TYR A 130 7.18 -32.46 13.36
CA TYR A 130 7.16 -31.08 13.86
C TYR A 130 5.81 -30.35 13.72
N ASN A 131 4.97 -30.78 12.78
CA ASN A 131 3.62 -30.25 12.55
C ASN A 131 2.49 -31.22 12.94
N SER A 132 2.83 -32.36 13.57
CA SER A 132 1.82 -33.34 13.94
C SER A 132 0.92 -32.79 15.06
N LYS A 133 -0.37 -32.96 14.92
CA LYS A 133 -1.36 -32.69 15.98
C LYS A 133 -1.58 -33.91 16.88
N LEU A 134 -0.62 -34.84 16.95
CA LEU A 134 -0.75 -36.05 17.76
C LEU A 134 -0.92 -35.76 19.25
N ASP A 135 -0.21 -34.71 19.76
CA ASP A 135 -0.41 -34.22 21.11
C ASP A 135 -1.87 -33.77 21.33
N TYR A 136 -2.44 -33.06 20.35
CA TYR A 136 -3.82 -32.58 20.43
C TYR A 136 -4.84 -33.72 20.30
N ILE A 137 -4.58 -34.71 19.47
CA ILE A 137 -5.40 -35.93 19.39
C ILE A 137 -5.44 -36.64 20.75
N TYR A 138 -4.30 -36.78 21.42
CA TYR A 138 -4.27 -37.41 22.77
C TYR A 138 -4.96 -36.56 23.83
N LYS A 139 -4.91 -35.22 23.67
CA LYS A 139 -5.72 -34.30 24.52
C LYS A 139 -7.21 -34.63 24.34
N LEU A 140 -7.71 -34.66 23.11
CA LEU A 140 -9.13 -34.94 22.85
C LEU A 140 -9.56 -36.38 23.28
N TYR A 141 -8.67 -37.35 23.18
CA TYR A 141 -8.92 -38.69 23.77
C TYR A 141 -9.06 -38.59 25.28
N GLY A 142 -8.20 -37.82 25.95
CA GLY A 142 -8.29 -37.61 27.37
C GLY A 142 -9.62 -36.92 27.75
N ASP A 143 -9.99 -35.87 27.05
CA ASP A 143 -11.26 -35.18 27.25
C ASP A 143 -12.47 -36.09 27.03
N LEU A 144 -12.41 -36.97 26.00
CA LEU A 144 -13.44 -37.94 25.72
C LEU A 144 -13.61 -38.96 26.88
N TYR A 145 -12.51 -39.57 27.31
CA TYR A 145 -12.55 -40.54 28.40
C TYR A 145 -13.02 -39.93 29.71
N ILE A 146 -12.54 -38.74 30.06
CA ILE A 146 -13.00 -38.00 31.26
C ILE A 146 -14.50 -37.73 31.20
N LYS A 147 -15.00 -37.23 30.05
CA LYS A 147 -16.43 -36.93 29.85
C LYS A 147 -17.33 -38.12 30.07
N PHE A 148 -16.84 -39.32 29.74
CA PHE A 148 -17.58 -40.61 29.91
C PHE A 148 -17.23 -41.38 31.22
N GLY A 149 -16.52 -40.73 32.16
CA GLY A 149 -16.24 -41.28 33.47
C GLY A 149 -15.02 -42.19 33.56
N ASN A 150 -14.31 -42.41 32.47
CA ASN A 150 -13.11 -43.29 32.45
C ASN A 150 -11.87 -42.44 32.76
N ILE A 151 -11.72 -42.03 34.02
CA ILE A 151 -10.73 -41.03 34.41
C ILE A 151 -9.30 -41.53 34.26
N ASP A 152 -9.01 -42.79 34.51
CA ASP A 152 -7.66 -43.38 34.40
C ASP A 152 -7.16 -43.41 32.95
N GLU A 153 -8.01 -43.81 32.04
CA GLU A 153 -7.73 -43.78 30.60
C GLU A 153 -7.53 -42.36 30.11
N GLY A 154 -8.33 -41.42 30.64
CA GLY A 154 -8.19 -40.00 30.33
C GLY A 154 -6.83 -39.43 30.75
N ILE A 155 -6.42 -39.67 32.02
CA ILE A 155 -5.09 -39.27 32.52
C ILE A 155 -3.97 -39.92 31.69
N SER A 156 -4.10 -41.23 31.38
CA SER A 156 -3.12 -41.95 30.54
C SER A 156 -2.94 -41.26 29.16
N CYS A 157 -4.04 -40.81 28.56
CA CYS A 157 -4.00 -40.11 27.27
C CYS A 157 -3.30 -38.74 27.41
N TYR A 158 -3.59 -37.99 28.47
CA TYR A 158 -2.91 -36.70 28.72
C TYR A 158 -1.41 -36.88 28.94
N ILE A 159 -0.97 -37.92 29.67
CA ILE A 159 0.45 -38.24 29.85
C ILE A 159 1.11 -38.57 28.51
N LYS A 160 0.45 -39.32 27.62
CA LYS A 160 0.97 -39.59 26.28
C LYS A 160 1.14 -38.30 25.48
N GLY A 161 0.14 -37.40 25.53
CA GLY A 161 0.22 -36.07 24.91
C GLY A 161 1.36 -35.23 25.46
N LEU A 162 1.50 -35.17 26.79
CA LEU A 162 2.60 -34.47 27.47
C LEU A 162 3.98 -34.94 27.01
N ASN A 163 4.16 -36.27 26.93
CA ASN A 163 5.42 -36.89 26.51
C ASN A 163 5.78 -36.55 25.05
N LEU A 164 4.78 -36.47 24.17
CA LEU A 164 4.97 -36.02 22.79
C LEU A 164 5.42 -34.57 22.73
N VAL A 165 4.77 -33.67 23.46
CA VAL A 165 5.15 -32.25 23.49
C VAL A 165 6.56 -32.05 24.04
N LYS A 166 6.93 -32.77 25.11
CA LYS A 166 8.31 -32.72 25.66
C LYS A 166 9.37 -33.21 24.69
N LYS A 167 9.04 -34.20 23.85
CA LYS A 167 9.96 -34.80 22.88
C LYS A 167 10.11 -33.97 21.59
N SER A 168 9.03 -33.37 21.11
CA SER A 168 8.98 -32.71 19.81
C SER A 168 9.26 -31.23 19.82
N SER A 169 8.88 -30.52 20.88
CA SER A 169 9.09 -29.09 21.02
C SER A 169 9.05 -28.67 22.50
N LEU A 170 9.93 -27.78 22.91
CA LEU A 170 9.88 -27.16 24.24
C LEU A 170 8.77 -26.08 24.31
N ASN A 171 7.57 -26.38 23.81
CA ASN A 171 6.44 -25.45 23.92
C ASN A 171 5.91 -25.43 25.35
N LEU A 172 6.44 -24.53 26.16
CA LEU A 172 6.14 -24.39 27.58
C LEU A 172 4.64 -24.23 27.87
N ARG A 173 3.90 -23.51 26.99
CA ARG A 173 2.46 -23.34 27.09
C ARG A 173 1.72 -24.66 26.97
N LYS A 174 2.04 -25.47 25.97
CA LYS A 174 1.42 -26.78 25.79
C LYS A 174 1.74 -27.71 26.96
N ILE A 175 2.98 -27.67 27.45
CA ILE A 175 3.42 -28.47 28.60
C ILE A 175 2.59 -28.10 29.83
N SER A 176 2.43 -26.80 30.11
CA SER A 176 1.59 -26.30 31.24
C SER A 176 0.15 -26.79 31.10
N ILE A 177 -0.46 -26.70 29.90
CA ILE A 177 -1.83 -27.15 29.66
C ILE A 177 -1.97 -28.65 30.02
N PHE A 178 -1.05 -29.51 29.56
CA PHE A 178 -1.13 -30.94 29.86
C PHE A 178 -0.96 -31.24 31.36
N TYR A 179 -0.09 -30.52 32.07
CA TYR A 179 0.04 -30.67 33.50
C TYR A 179 -1.26 -30.29 34.23
N GLY A 180 -1.93 -29.22 33.80
CA GLY A 180 -3.24 -28.82 34.34
C GLY A 180 -4.33 -29.86 34.10
N LEU A 181 -4.38 -30.43 32.87
CA LEU A 181 -5.33 -31.51 32.55
C LEU A 181 -5.12 -32.78 33.39
N ILE A 182 -3.85 -33.18 33.60
CA ILE A 182 -3.50 -34.32 34.45
C ILE A 182 -3.87 -34.03 35.92
N ALA A 183 -3.56 -32.84 36.42
CA ALA A 183 -3.92 -32.43 37.74
C ALA A 183 -5.43 -32.47 37.99
N ASN A 184 -6.23 -31.95 37.09
CA ASN A 184 -7.68 -31.99 37.12
C ASN A 184 -8.20 -33.45 37.09
N GLY A 185 -7.60 -34.33 36.29
CA GLY A 185 -7.91 -35.76 36.32
C GLY A 185 -7.69 -36.42 37.68
N TYR A 186 -6.59 -36.15 38.37
CA TYR A 186 -6.34 -36.65 39.74
C TYR A 186 -7.27 -36.00 40.77
N GLU A 187 -7.64 -34.75 40.59
CA GLU A 187 -8.64 -34.08 41.43
C GLU A 187 -10.00 -34.76 41.32
N LEU A 188 -10.45 -35.12 40.11
CA LEU A 188 -11.68 -35.91 39.89
C LEU A 188 -11.62 -37.29 40.55
N LYS A 189 -10.42 -37.89 40.65
CA LYS A 189 -10.17 -39.12 41.39
C LYS A 189 -10.12 -38.90 42.89
N LYS A 190 -10.16 -37.68 43.36
CA LYS A 190 -9.95 -37.27 44.80
C LYS A 190 -8.54 -37.60 45.31
N ASP A 191 -7.56 -37.79 44.42
CA ASP A 191 -6.15 -37.90 44.79
C ASP A 191 -5.52 -36.52 44.80
N PHE A 192 -5.85 -35.76 45.86
CA PHE A 192 -5.43 -34.37 45.99
C PHE A 192 -3.90 -34.23 46.13
N LYS A 193 -3.22 -35.26 46.63
CA LYS A 193 -1.76 -35.21 46.72
C LYS A 193 -1.10 -35.13 45.36
N LEU A 194 -1.45 -36.04 44.46
CA LEU A 194 -0.95 -36.01 43.07
C LEU A 194 -1.45 -34.80 42.33
N ALA A 195 -2.71 -34.42 42.50
CA ALA A 195 -3.25 -33.20 41.87
C ALA A 195 -2.39 -31.97 42.18
N ILE A 196 -2.02 -31.74 43.44
CA ILE A 196 -1.17 -30.62 43.87
C ILE A 196 0.22 -30.68 43.24
N GLU A 197 0.84 -31.84 43.11
CA GLU A 197 2.15 -32.00 42.49
C GLU A 197 2.12 -31.60 40.98
N TYR A 198 1.06 -32.01 40.30
CA TYR A 198 0.86 -31.65 38.89
C TYR A 198 0.48 -30.18 38.72
N TYR A 199 -0.33 -29.56 39.60
CA TYR A 199 -0.61 -28.12 39.59
C TYR A 199 0.64 -27.28 39.81
N LYS A 200 1.53 -27.65 40.74
CA LYS A 200 2.83 -26.98 40.93
C LYS A 200 3.68 -27.01 39.65
N SER A 201 3.67 -28.14 38.94
CA SER A 201 4.36 -28.27 37.67
C SER A 201 3.73 -27.38 36.58
N MET A 202 2.39 -27.31 36.54
CA MET A 202 1.64 -26.43 35.62
C MET A 202 2.05 -24.98 35.86
N ASP A 203 2.02 -24.50 37.10
CA ASP A 203 2.36 -23.12 37.48
C ASP A 203 3.80 -22.76 37.07
N TRP A 204 4.76 -23.66 37.36
CA TRP A 204 6.16 -23.46 36.98
C TRP A 204 6.36 -23.28 35.47
N TYR A 205 5.68 -24.10 34.65
CA TYR A 205 5.77 -23.99 33.19
C TYR A 205 5.00 -22.77 32.66
N SER A 206 3.87 -22.40 33.28
CA SER A 206 3.06 -21.22 32.94
C SER A 206 3.83 -19.92 33.17
N ASP A 207 4.38 -19.74 34.36
CA ASP A 207 5.21 -18.57 34.73
C ASP A 207 6.39 -18.36 33.78
N ARG A 208 7.06 -19.47 33.43
CA ARG A 208 8.18 -19.43 32.53
C ARG A 208 7.77 -19.09 31.08
N TRP A 209 6.60 -19.53 30.65
CA TRP A 209 6.05 -19.16 29.34
C TRP A 209 5.65 -17.68 29.31
N GLU A 210 4.97 -17.18 30.35
CA GLU A 210 4.54 -15.79 30.46
C GLU A 210 5.72 -14.83 30.43
N LYS A 211 6.76 -15.08 31.21
CA LYS A 211 8.00 -14.30 31.21
C LYS A 211 8.65 -14.25 29.82
N ASN A 212 8.73 -15.39 29.14
CA ASN A 212 9.30 -15.47 27.79
C ASN A 212 8.42 -14.76 26.74
N ASN A 213 7.11 -14.86 26.86
CA ASN A 213 6.17 -14.21 25.96
C ASN A 213 6.13 -12.69 26.16
N SER A 214 6.14 -12.22 27.38
CA SER A 214 6.20 -10.78 27.72
C SER A 214 7.47 -10.14 27.13
N TYR A 215 8.62 -10.78 27.25
CA TYR A 215 9.87 -10.30 26.67
C TYR A 215 9.79 -10.18 25.13
N LYS A 216 9.27 -11.21 24.44
CA LYS A 216 9.09 -11.20 22.98
C LYS A 216 8.11 -10.09 22.53
N THR A 217 7.01 -9.91 23.26
CA THR A 217 6.02 -8.88 22.98
C THR A 217 6.63 -7.49 23.13
N SER A 218 7.40 -7.26 24.20
CA SER A 218 8.12 -5.99 24.42
C SER A 218 9.10 -5.68 23.29
N GLN A 219 9.88 -6.67 22.85
CA GLN A 219 10.80 -6.51 21.70
C GLN A 219 10.04 -6.19 20.40
N ALA A 220 8.91 -6.85 20.15
CA ALA A 220 8.10 -6.59 18.96
C ALA A 220 7.53 -5.17 18.94
N ILE A 221 7.03 -4.69 20.09
CA ILE A 221 6.53 -3.31 20.25
C ILE A 221 7.67 -2.31 20.01
N HIS A 222 8.84 -2.55 20.60
CA HIS A 222 10.00 -1.67 20.40
C HIS A 222 10.41 -1.59 18.93
N LYS A 223 10.51 -2.74 18.25
CA LYS A 223 10.82 -2.80 16.83
C LYS A 223 9.76 -2.10 15.95
N GLN A 224 8.49 -2.23 16.29
CA GLN A 224 7.41 -1.55 15.60
C GLN A 224 7.49 -0.02 15.77
N TYR A 225 7.86 0.44 16.97
CA TYR A 225 8.09 1.85 17.24
C TYR A 225 9.25 2.41 16.40
N GLU A 226 10.39 1.71 16.35
CA GLU A 226 11.53 2.10 15.51
C GLU A 226 11.18 2.18 14.02
N LEU A 227 10.39 1.21 13.53
CA LEU A 227 9.94 1.21 12.13
C LEU A 227 9.06 2.42 11.82
N ARG A 228 8.13 2.78 12.72
CA ARG A 228 7.31 3.98 12.55
C ARG A 228 8.13 5.25 12.51
N GLN A 229 9.11 5.39 13.37
CA GLN A 229 10.05 6.53 13.40
C GLN A 229 10.80 6.67 12.07
N LYS A 230 11.30 5.55 11.53
CA LYS A 230 11.98 5.54 10.24
C LYS A 230 11.06 5.91 9.08
N GLN A 231 9.82 5.41 9.09
CA GLN A 231 8.83 5.76 8.06
C GLN A 231 8.50 7.25 8.05
N GLU A 232 8.33 7.84 9.23
CA GLU A 232 8.07 9.28 9.37
C GLU A 232 9.26 10.12 8.87
N SER A 233 10.49 9.74 9.24
CA SER A 233 11.69 10.40 8.76
C SER A 233 11.84 10.32 7.25
N LEU A 234 11.57 9.16 6.64
CA LEU A 234 11.58 8.99 5.19
C LEU A 234 10.53 9.87 4.51
N ARG A 235 9.32 9.97 5.07
CA ARG A 235 8.26 10.82 4.55
C ARG A 235 8.70 12.28 4.51
N LEU A 236 9.26 12.78 5.61
CA LEU A 236 9.77 14.15 5.68
C LEU A 236 10.86 14.41 4.63
N LEU A 237 11.81 13.47 4.48
CA LEU A 237 12.86 13.59 3.47
C LEU A 237 12.30 13.60 2.04
N VAL A 238 11.28 12.80 1.73
CA VAL A 238 10.62 12.79 0.42
C VAL A 238 9.92 14.13 0.15
N ASP A 239 9.23 14.68 1.15
CA ASP A 239 8.54 15.96 1.02
C ASP A 239 9.53 17.13 0.85
N ASP A 240 10.66 17.11 1.56
CA ASP A 240 11.73 18.10 1.41
C ASP A 240 12.41 18.00 0.04
N ASN A 241 12.70 16.79 -0.44
CA ASN A 241 13.25 16.60 -1.78
C ASN A 241 12.31 17.12 -2.87
N LYS A 242 11.01 16.88 -2.78
CA LYS A 242 10.03 17.42 -3.73
C LYS A 242 10.00 18.95 -3.74
N LYS A 243 10.13 19.59 -2.56
CA LYS A 243 10.23 21.04 -2.48
C LYS A 243 11.49 21.56 -3.16
N LEU A 244 12.63 20.93 -2.88
CA LEU A 244 13.91 21.28 -3.49
C LEU A 244 13.89 21.11 -5.01
N GLU A 245 13.32 20.01 -5.52
CA GLU A 245 13.14 19.80 -6.95
C GLU A 245 12.28 20.89 -7.59
N ASN A 246 11.17 21.28 -6.96
CA ASN A 246 10.32 22.37 -7.45
C ASN A 246 11.05 23.71 -7.44
N ASP A 247 11.87 23.99 -6.43
CA ASP A 247 12.63 25.25 -6.35
C ASP A 247 13.74 25.32 -7.41
N ILE A 248 14.37 24.19 -7.75
CA ILE A 248 15.36 24.09 -8.82
C ILE A 248 14.77 24.37 -10.20
N LEU A 249 13.47 24.11 -10.40
CA LEU A 249 12.77 24.30 -11.67
C LEU A 249 12.20 25.71 -11.85
N LYS A 250 12.32 26.59 -10.85
CA LYS A 250 11.83 27.96 -10.90
C LYS A 250 12.97 28.96 -11.09
N ASP A 251 12.67 30.04 -11.80
CA ASP A 251 13.55 31.21 -11.92
C ASP A 251 13.60 32.01 -10.61
N GLY A 252 14.79 32.34 -10.17
CA GLY A 252 15.02 33.02 -8.90
C GLY A 252 14.36 34.40 -8.79
N LEU A 253 14.29 35.15 -9.89
CA LEU A 253 13.74 36.49 -9.96
C LEU A 253 12.21 36.48 -10.08
N THR A 254 11.70 35.80 -11.10
CA THR A 254 10.28 35.86 -11.51
C THR A 254 9.40 34.79 -10.86
N LYS A 255 10.01 33.73 -10.30
CA LYS A 255 9.30 32.55 -9.80
C LYS A 255 8.49 31.81 -10.88
N LEU A 256 8.64 32.18 -12.15
CA LEU A 256 8.20 31.36 -13.29
C LEU A 256 9.03 30.08 -13.36
N TYR A 257 8.60 29.14 -14.17
CA TYR A 257 9.47 28.02 -14.49
C TYR A 257 10.70 28.52 -15.28
N ASN A 258 11.82 27.83 -15.09
CA ASN A 258 13.06 28.14 -15.80
C ASN A 258 13.26 27.23 -17.02
N ARG A 259 14.31 27.45 -17.80
CA ARG A 259 14.64 26.66 -18.99
C ARG A 259 14.84 25.17 -18.68
N ARG A 260 15.30 24.83 -17.46
CA ARG A 260 15.47 23.43 -17.05
C ARG A 260 14.14 22.68 -16.92
N TYR A 261 13.11 23.37 -16.45
CA TYR A 261 11.75 22.84 -16.47
C TYR A 261 11.29 22.53 -17.89
N LEU A 262 11.53 23.45 -18.84
CA LEU A 262 11.18 23.19 -20.24
C LEU A 262 11.84 21.92 -20.78
N GLU A 263 13.13 21.72 -20.55
CA GLU A 263 13.85 20.53 -20.99
C GLU A 263 13.23 19.25 -20.39
N GLN A 264 12.87 19.27 -19.12
CA GLN A 264 12.18 18.13 -18.50
C GLN A 264 10.81 17.85 -19.13
N GLN A 265 10.04 18.89 -19.45
CA GLN A 265 8.74 18.72 -20.10
C GLN A 265 8.90 18.16 -21.53
N LEU A 266 9.92 18.61 -22.25
CA LEU A 266 10.25 18.08 -23.58
C LEU A 266 10.67 16.59 -23.53
N ASP A 267 11.42 16.18 -22.52
CA ASP A 267 11.83 14.78 -22.33
C ASP A 267 10.63 13.85 -21.99
N LEU A 268 9.59 14.40 -21.37
CA LEU A 268 8.34 13.67 -21.10
C LEU A 268 7.43 13.56 -22.34
N PHE A 269 7.74 14.30 -23.41
CA PHE A 269 6.94 14.30 -24.63
C PHE A 269 7.32 13.10 -25.50
N ASN A 270 6.47 12.08 -25.51
CA ASN A 270 6.64 10.85 -26.28
C ASN A 270 5.54 10.67 -27.33
N GLU A 271 5.71 9.72 -28.24
CA GLU A 271 4.81 9.43 -29.37
C GLU A 271 3.33 9.14 -28.97
N THR A 272 3.05 8.92 -27.68
CA THR A 272 1.68 8.71 -27.20
C THR A 272 0.91 10.01 -26.95
N ARG A 273 1.59 11.16 -27.00
CA ARG A 273 0.99 12.50 -26.82
C ARG A 273 0.80 13.15 -28.19
N ASP A 274 -0.38 13.00 -28.77
CA ASP A 274 -0.80 13.67 -30.01
C ASP A 274 -1.72 14.84 -29.61
N LYS A 275 -1.15 16.06 -29.54
CA LYS A 275 -1.84 17.25 -29.05
C LYS A 275 -1.61 18.45 -29.96
N ASN A 276 -2.65 19.29 -30.06
CA ASN A 276 -2.48 20.63 -30.62
C ASN A 276 -1.88 21.54 -29.55
N MET A 277 -0.83 22.25 -29.89
CA MET A 277 -0.10 23.12 -28.96
C MET A 277 0.09 24.51 -29.53
N VAL A 278 0.17 25.49 -28.64
CA VAL A 278 0.54 26.87 -28.94
C VAL A 278 1.82 27.23 -28.20
N ALA A 279 2.77 27.82 -28.89
CA ALA A 279 3.91 28.49 -28.30
C ALA A 279 3.78 30.01 -28.51
N ILE A 280 3.90 30.77 -27.43
CA ILE A 280 3.94 32.24 -27.45
C ILE A 280 5.27 32.65 -26.85
N LEU A 281 6.14 33.24 -27.66
CA LEU A 281 7.39 33.79 -27.19
C LEU A 281 7.26 35.30 -27.11
N VAL A 282 7.49 35.85 -25.92
CA VAL A 282 7.35 37.26 -25.60
C VAL A 282 8.71 37.86 -25.22
N ASP A 283 8.99 39.07 -25.66
CA ASP A 283 10.23 39.82 -25.33
C ASP A 283 9.90 41.27 -25.02
N ILE A 284 10.60 41.84 -24.04
CA ILE A 284 10.41 43.25 -23.62
C ILE A 284 11.15 44.16 -24.58
N ASP A 285 10.41 45.03 -25.24
CA ASP A 285 10.97 45.94 -26.25
C ASP A 285 11.94 46.95 -25.66
N CYS A 286 13.06 47.18 -26.34
CA CYS A 286 14.09 48.14 -25.97
C CYS A 286 14.64 47.93 -24.53
N PHE A 287 14.61 46.69 -23.99
CA PHE A 287 14.98 46.39 -22.60
C PHE A 287 16.44 46.72 -22.29
N LYS A 288 17.35 46.52 -23.24
CA LYS A 288 18.74 46.96 -23.08
C LYS A 288 18.84 48.49 -22.85
N SER A 289 18.12 49.27 -23.64
CA SER A 289 18.08 50.73 -23.47
C SER A 289 17.48 51.13 -22.11
N TYR A 290 16.52 50.36 -21.62
CA TYR A 290 15.96 50.56 -20.28
C TYR A 290 17.04 50.35 -19.20
N ASN A 291 17.73 49.21 -19.24
CA ASN A 291 18.78 48.90 -18.29
C ASN A 291 19.94 49.90 -18.30
N ASP A 292 20.36 50.35 -19.52
CA ASP A 292 21.45 51.28 -19.68
C ASP A 292 21.12 52.67 -19.06
N ASN A 293 19.83 53.05 -19.01
CA ASN A 293 19.41 54.36 -18.49
C ASN A 293 18.84 54.32 -17.08
N TYR A 294 18.15 53.23 -16.65
CA TYR A 294 17.51 53.15 -15.33
C TYR A 294 18.22 52.17 -14.38
N GLY A 295 19.20 51.42 -14.87
CA GLY A 295 19.97 50.45 -14.12
C GLY A 295 19.30 49.06 -14.04
N HIS A 296 20.11 48.03 -13.83
CA HIS A 296 19.66 46.61 -13.80
C HIS A 296 18.61 46.31 -12.72
N LEU A 297 18.68 46.96 -11.54
CA LEU A 297 17.67 46.76 -10.49
C LEU A 297 16.29 47.25 -10.89
N ALA A 298 16.23 48.33 -11.72
CA ALA A 298 14.97 48.81 -12.29
C ALA A 298 14.47 47.81 -13.37
N GLY A 299 15.38 47.29 -14.20
CA GLY A 299 15.05 46.29 -15.19
C GLY A 299 14.51 44.99 -14.58
N ASP A 300 15.09 44.53 -13.49
CA ASP A 300 14.59 43.37 -12.74
C ASP A 300 13.14 43.57 -12.29
N LYS A 301 12.80 44.77 -11.79
CA LYS A 301 11.41 45.09 -11.42
C LYS A 301 10.47 45.07 -12.62
N VAL A 302 10.93 45.54 -13.77
CA VAL A 302 10.15 45.49 -15.03
C VAL A 302 9.90 44.07 -15.44
N ILE A 303 10.92 43.19 -15.45
CA ILE A 303 10.75 41.77 -15.75
C ILE A 303 9.71 41.14 -14.82
N VAL A 304 9.82 41.32 -13.50
CA VAL A 304 8.85 40.81 -12.54
C VAL A 304 7.44 41.33 -12.86
N LYS A 305 7.27 42.61 -13.10
CA LYS A 305 5.95 43.18 -13.37
C LYS A 305 5.33 42.66 -14.67
N VAL A 306 6.11 42.58 -15.74
CA VAL A 306 5.67 42.01 -17.02
C VAL A 306 5.28 40.54 -16.84
N THR A 307 6.08 39.75 -16.12
CA THR A 307 5.77 38.36 -15.85
C THR A 307 4.54 38.18 -15.00
N ASP A 308 4.29 39.02 -14.01
CA ASP A 308 3.09 39.00 -13.19
C ASP A 308 1.81 39.27 -14.01
N ILE A 309 1.90 40.23 -14.95
CA ILE A 309 0.79 40.51 -15.87
C ILE A 309 0.53 39.31 -16.77
N ILE A 310 1.56 38.72 -17.38
CA ILE A 310 1.43 37.52 -18.23
C ILE A 310 0.81 36.38 -17.42
N ARG A 311 1.32 36.11 -16.22
CA ARG A 311 0.80 35.07 -15.32
C ARG A 311 -0.67 35.31 -15.01
N SER A 312 -1.08 36.51 -14.67
CA SER A 312 -2.47 36.86 -14.32
C SER A 312 -3.46 36.59 -15.46
N VAL A 313 -2.98 36.64 -16.70
CA VAL A 313 -3.81 36.42 -17.89
C VAL A 313 -3.88 34.93 -18.27
N PHE A 314 -2.77 34.18 -18.11
CA PHE A 314 -2.65 32.82 -18.62
C PHE A 314 -2.81 31.74 -17.54
N ILE A 315 -2.93 32.08 -16.25
CA ILE A 315 -2.94 31.11 -15.13
C ILE A 315 -4.07 30.08 -15.23
N ASP A 316 -5.22 30.45 -15.76
CA ASP A 316 -6.38 29.57 -15.94
C ASP A 316 -6.28 28.68 -17.19
N ILE A 317 -5.27 28.88 -18.02
CA ILE A 317 -5.11 28.20 -19.32
C ILE A 317 -3.94 27.24 -19.30
N THR A 318 -2.84 27.66 -18.70
CA THR A 318 -1.61 26.87 -18.62
C THR A 318 -0.76 27.24 -17.40
N GLU A 319 -0.09 26.25 -16.85
CA GLU A 319 0.97 26.43 -15.86
C GLU A 319 2.36 26.59 -16.50
N HIS A 320 2.49 26.28 -17.80
CA HIS A 320 3.76 26.26 -18.53
C HIS A 320 4.18 27.66 -18.97
N ILE A 321 4.41 28.56 -18.01
CA ILE A 321 4.95 29.91 -18.24
C ILE A 321 6.41 29.90 -17.77
N ILE A 322 7.32 30.12 -18.70
CA ILE A 322 8.74 29.83 -18.55
C ILE A 322 9.55 31.11 -18.82
N ARG A 323 10.47 31.46 -17.96
CA ARG A 323 11.51 32.41 -18.29
C ARG A 323 12.54 31.74 -19.18
N TYR A 324 12.46 32.02 -20.48
CA TYR A 324 13.24 31.35 -21.53
C TYR A 324 14.67 31.93 -21.63
N GLY A 325 14.81 33.26 -21.50
CA GLY A 325 16.05 34.00 -21.51
C GLY A 325 16.00 35.19 -20.56
N GLY A 326 16.88 36.18 -20.69
CA GLY A 326 16.98 37.36 -19.85
C GLY A 326 15.63 38.06 -19.65
N GLU A 327 15.10 38.66 -20.73
CA GLU A 327 13.80 39.34 -20.80
C GLU A 327 12.75 38.56 -21.60
N GLU A 328 13.09 37.31 -22.03
CA GLU A 328 12.24 36.47 -22.86
C GLU A 328 11.38 35.52 -22.00
N ILE A 329 10.09 35.48 -22.31
CA ILE A 329 9.11 34.63 -21.63
C ILE A 329 8.44 33.71 -22.67
N LEU A 330 8.50 32.42 -22.46
CA LEU A 330 7.80 31.40 -23.24
C LEU A 330 6.56 30.92 -22.52
N ILE A 331 5.44 30.93 -23.22
CA ILE A 331 4.17 30.36 -22.76
C ILE A 331 3.84 29.20 -23.66
N LEU A 332 3.67 28.01 -23.10
CA LEU A 332 3.21 26.82 -23.83
C LEU A 332 1.80 26.47 -23.38
N VAL A 333 0.88 26.41 -24.31
CA VAL A 333 -0.49 25.95 -24.06
C VAL A 333 -0.65 24.60 -24.74
N ASP A 334 -1.00 23.58 -23.95
CA ASP A 334 -1.28 22.24 -24.43
C ASP A 334 -2.78 21.93 -24.33
N SER A 335 -3.24 20.88 -25.04
CA SER A 335 -4.63 20.40 -24.95
C SER A 335 -5.69 21.30 -25.62
N ILE A 336 -5.35 21.92 -26.74
CA ILE A 336 -6.37 22.53 -27.58
C ILE A 336 -7.07 21.41 -28.38
N GLU A 337 -8.38 21.28 -28.21
CA GLU A 337 -9.16 20.17 -28.80
C GLU A 337 -9.17 20.22 -30.33
N SER A 338 -9.13 21.41 -30.94
CA SER A 338 -9.04 21.60 -32.38
C SER A 338 -8.17 22.82 -32.71
N ILE A 339 -7.56 22.83 -33.91
CA ILE A 339 -6.94 24.03 -34.44
C ILE A 339 -7.99 24.66 -35.38
N GLY A 340 -8.91 25.41 -34.81
CA GLY A 340 -9.95 26.14 -35.52
C GLY A 340 -9.80 27.64 -35.38
N VAL A 341 -10.60 28.41 -36.12
CA VAL A 341 -10.61 29.88 -36.07
C VAL A 341 -10.96 30.37 -34.64
N GLU A 342 -11.85 29.69 -33.96
CA GLU A 342 -12.33 30.06 -32.62
C GLU A 342 -11.23 29.98 -31.55
N GLU A 343 -10.35 28.94 -31.61
CA GLU A 343 -9.25 28.79 -30.68
C GLU A 343 -8.11 29.81 -30.92
N ILE A 344 -7.87 30.13 -32.18
CA ILE A 344 -6.92 31.18 -32.55
C ILE A 344 -7.42 32.53 -32.03
N ASP A 345 -8.70 32.85 -32.21
CA ASP A 345 -9.34 34.06 -31.72
C ASP A 345 -9.27 34.16 -30.19
N ASN A 346 -9.42 33.05 -29.47
CA ASN A 346 -9.27 32.99 -28.02
C ASN A 346 -7.82 33.31 -27.59
N ILE A 347 -6.81 32.66 -28.19
CA ILE A 347 -5.40 32.95 -27.87
C ILE A 347 -5.06 34.42 -28.18
N GLU A 348 -5.56 34.92 -29.30
CA GLU A 348 -5.37 36.33 -29.67
C GLU A 348 -6.00 37.28 -28.62
N LEU A 349 -7.15 36.94 -28.08
CA LEU A 349 -7.81 37.72 -27.02
C LEU A 349 -6.94 37.81 -25.75
N TYR A 350 -6.32 36.69 -25.33
CA TYR A 350 -5.42 36.69 -24.17
C TYR A 350 -4.18 37.53 -24.42
N ILE A 351 -3.58 37.44 -25.61
CA ILE A 351 -2.43 38.27 -25.99
C ILE A 351 -2.81 39.77 -25.96
N LYS A 352 -3.92 40.16 -26.60
CA LYS A 352 -4.45 41.52 -26.59
C LYS A 352 -4.69 42.02 -25.17
N ARG A 353 -5.12 41.16 -24.26
CA ARG A 353 -5.32 41.49 -22.85
C ARG A 353 -4.00 41.82 -22.15
N VAL A 354 -2.92 41.04 -22.42
CA VAL A 354 -1.59 41.35 -21.88
C VAL A 354 -1.12 42.72 -22.36
N PHE A 355 -1.24 43.04 -23.65
CA PHE A 355 -0.85 44.34 -24.22
C PHE A 355 -1.62 45.49 -23.57
N LYS A 356 -2.94 45.36 -23.42
CA LYS A 356 -3.77 46.36 -22.74
C LYS A 356 -3.42 46.59 -21.27
N LEU A 357 -3.10 45.51 -20.55
CA LEU A 357 -2.70 45.61 -19.15
C LEU A 357 -1.34 46.28 -19.00
N LEU A 358 -0.39 46.01 -19.89
CA LEU A 358 0.90 46.71 -19.90
C LEU A 358 0.77 48.18 -20.25
N GLU A 359 -0.08 48.51 -21.22
CA GLU A 359 -0.38 49.92 -21.55
C GLU A 359 -1.04 50.64 -20.37
N PHE A 360 -1.99 50.00 -19.68
CA PHE A 360 -2.65 50.55 -18.49
C PHE A 360 -1.68 50.72 -17.32
N GLU A 361 -0.75 49.82 -17.12
CA GLU A 361 0.28 49.90 -16.07
C GLU A 361 1.25 51.07 -16.31
N GLY A 362 1.51 51.39 -17.59
CA GLY A 362 2.20 52.59 -18.00
C GLY A 362 3.61 52.75 -17.41
N ILE A 363 4.38 51.66 -17.26
CA ILE A 363 5.74 51.71 -16.71
C ILE A 363 6.60 52.63 -17.58
N GLU A 364 7.06 53.71 -17.04
CA GLU A 364 7.78 54.75 -17.77
C GLU A 364 9.06 54.25 -18.49
N HIS A 365 9.21 54.59 -19.78
CA HIS A 365 10.40 54.32 -20.58
C HIS A 365 10.65 55.46 -21.59
N ILE A 366 11.08 56.62 -21.08
CA ILE A 366 11.27 57.84 -21.91
C ILE A 366 12.37 57.68 -22.99
N TYR A 367 13.29 56.74 -22.81
CA TYR A 367 14.37 56.46 -23.78
C TYR A 367 13.98 55.41 -24.84
N SER A 368 12.75 54.89 -24.81
CA SER A 368 12.26 53.99 -25.83
C SER A 368 11.94 54.72 -27.12
N LYS A 369 12.28 54.10 -28.27
CA LYS A 369 11.96 54.61 -29.60
C LYS A 369 10.55 54.22 -30.08
N ILE A 370 9.77 53.52 -29.25
CA ILE A 370 8.48 52.93 -29.63
C ILE A 370 7.34 53.70 -28.94
N LYS A 371 7.33 53.69 -27.62
CA LYS A 371 6.40 54.37 -26.74
C LYS A 371 7.18 54.86 -25.52
N ASN A 372 6.69 55.86 -24.82
CA ASN A 372 7.28 56.35 -23.57
C ASN A 372 6.97 55.48 -22.33
N TYR A 373 6.52 54.27 -22.55
CA TYR A 373 6.30 53.23 -21.55
C TYR A 373 6.79 51.87 -22.07
N ILE A 374 6.96 50.89 -21.16
CA ILE A 374 7.38 49.53 -21.49
C ILE A 374 6.36 48.85 -22.40
N THR A 375 6.84 48.33 -23.53
CA THR A 375 6.07 47.53 -24.47
C THR A 375 6.71 46.16 -24.64
N ILE A 376 5.96 45.20 -25.21
CA ILE A 376 6.43 43.87 -25.55
C ILE A 376 6.19 43.59 -27.03
N SER A 377 6.98 42.68 -27.58
CA SER A 377 6.70 42.05 -28.85
C SER A 377 6.43 40.56 -28.60
N ALA A 378 5.54 39.93 -29.38
CA ALA A 378 5.26 38.51 -29.25
C ALA A 378 5.23 37.80 -30.62
N GLY A 379 5.69 36.58 -30.64
CA GLY A 379 5.54 35.66 -31.75
C GLY A 379 4.76 34.40 -31.30
N VAL A 380 3.79 34.01 -32.10
CA VAL A 380 2.90 32.91 -31.81
C VAL A 380 3.00 31.86 -32.91
N SER A 381 3.08 30.62 -32.53
CA SER A 381 2.99 29.48 -33.43
C SER A 381 2.02 28.46 -32.91
N ILE A 382 1.29 27.82 -33.82
CA ILE A 382 0.27 26.80 -33.48
C ILE A 382 0.56 25.58 -34.33
N LYS A 383 0.66 24.40 -33.67
CA LYS A 383 1.00 23.18 -34.39
C LYS A 383 0.50 21.94 -33.66
N ARG A 384 0.19 20.89 -34.40
CA ARG A 384 -0.02 19.56 -33.84
C ARG A 384 1.32 18.91 -33.56
N CYS A 385 1.59 18.58 -32.31
CA CYS A 385 2.85 18.02 -31.85
C CYS A 385 2.66 16.55 -31.41
N ARG A 386 3.53 15.68 -31.92
CA ARG A 386 3.56 14.25 -31.61
C ARG A 386 4.88 13.79 -31.00
N SER A 387 5.89 14.64 -31.06
CA SER A 387 7.24 14.34 -30.60
C SER A 387 7.89 15.56 -29.99
N ARG A 388 8.94 15.34 -29.19
CA ARG A 388 9.82 16.39 -28.68
C ARG A 388 10.23 17.36 -29.80
N LYS A 389 10.63 16.80 -30.96
CA LYS A 389 11.07 17.61 -32.10
C LYS A 389 9.99 18.52 -32.64
N ASP A 390 8.72 18.09 -32.63
CA ASP A 390 7.61 18.96 -33.07
C ASP A 390 7.44 20.17 -32.16
N VAL A 391 7.62 19.99 -30.84
CA VAL A 391 7.54 21.10 -29.86
C VAL A 391 8.75 22.03 -30.01
N GLU A 392 9.94 21.51 -30.24
CA GLU A 392 11.13 22.31 -30.53
C GLU A 392 10.92 23.18 -31.79
N ILE A 393 10.37 22.61 -32.86
CA ILE A 393 10.04 23.34 -34.11
C ILE A 393 8.93 24.37 -33.83
N LEU A 394 7.93 24.06 -32.99
CA LEU A 394 6.88 24.99 -32.62
C LEU A 394 7.47 26.22 -31.90
N ILE A 395 8.44 26.04 -31.00
CA ILE A 395 9.12 27.14 -30.31
C ILE A 395 9.99 27.95 -31.29
N GLU A 396 10.72 27.29 -32.20
CA GLU A 396 11.50 27.97 -33.25
C GLU A 396 10.63 28.81 -34.18
N ASP A 397 9.45 28.35 -34.54
CA ASP A 397 8.52 29.08 -35.39
C ASP A 397 7.93 30.29 -34.63
N ALA A 398 7.67 30.18 -33.31
CA ALA A 398 7.30 31.30 -32.47
C ALA A 398 8.44 32.36 -32.41
N ASP A 399 9.70 31.94 -32.33
CA ASP A 399 10.86 32.88 -32.32
C ASP A 399 10.97 33.60 -33.68
N LYS A 400 10.81 32.93 -34.79
CA LYS A 400 10.77 33.56 -36.13
C LYS A 400 9.67 34.62 -36.21
N ASN A 401 8.50 34.35 -35.64
CA ASN A 401 7.38 35.31 -35.62
C ASN A 401 7.64 36.48 -34.67
N LEU A 402 8.27 36.24 -33.52
CA LEU A 402 8.74 37.30 -32.63
C LEU A 402 9.74 38.22 -33.33
N TYR A 403 10.70 37.65 -34.07
CA TYR A 403 11.64 38.45 -34.84
C TYR A 403 10.95 39.30 -35.93
N LYS A 404 9.92 38.76 -36.62
CA LYS A 404 9.11 39.53 -37.58
C LYS A 404 8.38 40.67 -36.87
N SER A 405 7.79 40.42 -35.70
CA SER A 405 7.11 41.41 -34.87
C SER A 405 8.05 42.56 -34.49
N LYS A 406 9.28 42.25 -34.06
CA LYS A 406 10.30 43.23 -33.73
C LYS A 406 10.72 44.06 -34.96
N LYS A 407 10.83 43.44 -36.17
CA LYS A 407 11.14 44.16 -37.43
C LYS A 407 10.00 45.02 -37.96
N ALA A 408 8.76 44.62 -37.72
CA ALA A 408 7.59 45.37 -38.20
C ALA A 408 7.22 46.59 -37.31
N GLY A 409 8.07 46.92 -36.34
CA GLY A 409 7.90 48.15 -35.53
C GLY A 409 7.76 47.95 -34.05
N ARG A 410 7.80 46.65 -33.58
CA ARG A 410 7.61 46.28 -32.17
C ARG A 410 6.20 46.59 -31.61
N ASN A 411 5.99 46.43 -30.32
CA ASN A 411 4.70 46.65 -29.67
C ASN A 411 3.52 45.97 -30.41
N GLN A 412 3.73 44.76 -30.84
CA GLN A 412 2.76 43.96 -31.62
C GLN A 412 3.07 42.46 -31.47
N TYR A 413 2.16 41.64 -32.00
CA TYR A 413 2.33 40.17 -32.06
C TYR A 413 2.09 39.70 -33.50
N ILE A 414 2.69 38.57 -33.87
CA ILE A 414 2.46 37.86 -35.13
C ILE A 414 2.05 36.42 -34.82
N ILE A 415 0.95 36.01 -35.39
CA ILE A 415 0.42 34.63 -35.32
C ILE A 415 0.52 34.00 -36.72
N ILE A 416 1.15 32.83 -36.83
CA ILE A 416 1.21 32.04 -38.05
C ILE A 416 1.05 30.56 -37.71
#